data_edf012cba47f1c2654194233cd91c37e
#
_entry.id   edf012cba47f1c2654194233cd91c37e
#
_cell.length_a   1.000
_cell.length_b   1.000
_cell.length_c   1.000
_cell.angle_alpha   90.00
_cell.angle_beta   90.00
_cell.angle_gamma   90.00
#
_symmetry.space_group_name_H-M   'P 1'
#
loop_
_entity.id
_entity.type
_entity.pdbx_description
1 polymer ?
#
loop_
_entity_poly.entity_id
_entity_poly.type
_entity_poly.pdbx_seq_one_letter_code
_entity_poly.pdbx_strand_id
1 'polypeptide(L)'
;MDEKLKKIRNFLREYLDIYGDTIFVNENRIKQNTLLFSPTTTKESETVGPSSKVERIFRAEDKPDTVLWQFMHQIKDCTKCPLGHTRNKFVFGDGYEQADILFIGEAPGADEDRTGIPFIGRAGQLLNKLLAHIKVDRKDVFIANILKCRPPNNRDPLPAEVKECLPYLHKQIELIQPKVIVSL
;
A
#
# COMPACT_ATOMS: atom_id res chain seq x y z
N MET A 1 -0.99 1.41 24.04
CA MET A 1 -0.92 0.75 22.72
C MET A 1 -2.31 0.86 22.12
N ASP A 2 -2.41 1.53 20.98
CA ASP A 2 -3.70 1.84 20.33
C ASP A 2 -4.50 0.56 20.10
N GLU A 3 -5.78 0.57 20.45
CA GLU A 3 -6.69 -0.60 20.35
C GLU A 3 -6.85 -1.06 18.89
N LYS A 4 -6.75 -0.12 17.94
CA LYS A 4 -6.75 -0.37 16.50
C LYS A 4 -5.52 -1.19 16.09
N LEU A 5 -4.33 -0.83 16.58
CA LEU A 5 -3.08 -1.59 16.34
C LEU A 5 -3.12 -2.98 16.98
N LYS A 6 -3.79 -3.11 18.13
CA LYS A 6 -3.97 -4.40 18.81
C LYS A 6 -4.85 -5.37 18.01
N LYS A 7 -5.94 -4.85 17.42
CA LYS A 7 -6.84 -5.63 16.54
C LYS A 7 -6.13 -6.05 15.26
N ILE A 8 -5.39 -5.13 14.63
CA ILE A 8 -4.60 -5.43 13.43
C ILE A 8 -3.55 -6.50 13.72
N ARG A 9 -2.79 -6.36 14.81
CA ARG A 9 -1.78 -7.35 15.20
C ARG A 9 -2.38 -8.74 15.46
N ASN A 10 -3.54 -8.81 16.12
CA ASN A 10 -4.20 -10.09 16.39
C ASN A 10 -4.68 -10.74 15.07
N PHE A 11 -5.30 -9.97 14.18
CA PHE A 11 -5.71 -10.44 12.86
C PHE A 11 -4.52 -10.94 12.03
N LEU A 12 -3.43 -10.17 11.99
CA LEU A 12 -2.22 -10.55 11.27
C LEU A 12 -1.57 -11.80 11.88
N ARG A 13 -1.64 -11.99 13.19
CA ARG A 13 -1.16 -13.22 13.85
C ARG A 13 -2.00 -14.42 13.49
N GLU A 14 -3.34 -14.31 13.51
CA GLU A 14 -4.23 -15.37 13.07
C GLU A 14 -4.02 -15.71 11.59
N TYR A 15 -3.78 -14.71 10.74
CA TYR A 15 -3.45 -14.89 9.33
C TYR A 15 -2.12 -15.62 9.13
N LEU A 16 -1.09 -15.30 9.92
CA LEU A 16 0.22 -15.98 9.90
C LEU A 16 0.14 -17.44 10.33
N ASP A 17 -0.67 -17.74 11.34
CA ASP A 17 -0.87 -19.11 11.82
C ASP A 17 -1.54 -19.98 10.73
N ILE A 18 -2.31 -19.35 9.83
CA ILE A 18 -3.01 -20.05 8.73
C ILE A 18 -2.17 -20.13 7.46
N TYR A 19 -1.40 -19.07 7.11
CA TYR A 19 -0.77 -18.91 5.80
C TYR A 19 0.76 -18.84 5.81
N GLY A 20 1.40 -18.75 6.99
CA GLY A 20 2.85 -18.90 7.16
C GLY A 20 3.72 -17.73 6.68
N ASP A 21 3.16 -16.53 6.50
CA ASP A 21 3.91 -15.36 6.02
C ASP A 21 4.62 -14.59 7.14
N THR A 22 5.65 -13.83 6.79
CA THR A 22 6.48 -13.08 7.74
C THR A 22 6.00 -11.64 7.90
N ILE A 23 5.77 -11.19 9.15
CA ILE A 23 5.48 -9.80 9.49
C ILE A 23 6.72 -9.15 10.09
N PHE A 24 7.16 -8.04 9.50
CA PHE A 24 8.21 -7.19 10.07
C PHE A 24 7.60 -6.03 10.85
N VAL A 25 7.97 -5.89 12.12
CA VAL A 25 7.51 -4.82 13.01
C VAL A 25 8.67 -3.91 13.38
N ASN A 26 8.57 -2.63 13.09
CA ASN A 26 9.57 -1.64 13.52
C ASN A 26 9.28 -1.16 14.94
N GLU A 27 9.88 -1.78 15.94
CA GLU A 27 9.67 -1.47 17.35
C GLU A 27 10.12 -0.05 17.78
N ASN A 28 11.09 0.52 17.08
CA ASN A 28 11.63 1.83 17.45
C ASN A 28 10.62 2.96 17.24
N ARG A 29 9.73 2.86 16.27
CA ARG A 29 8.68 3.85 15.99
C ARG A 29 7.47 3.70 16.92
N ILE A 30 7.20 2.49 17.42
CA ILE A 30 6.11 2.24 18.38
C ILE A 30 6.35 2.98 19.70
N LYS A 31 7.61 3.11 20.13
CA LYS A 31 8.00 3.74 21.40
C LYS A 31 7.93 5.27 21.39
N GLN A 32 8.04 5.92 20.24
CA GLN A 32 8.07 7.39 20.13
C GLN A 32 6.70 8.07 20.15
N ASN A 33 5.61 7.38 19.82
CA ASN A 33 4.26 7.95 19.69
C ASN A 33 3.36 7.76 20.93
N THR A 34 3.88 7.36 22.07
CA THR A 34 3.07 7.15 23.29
C THR A 34 2.65 8.45 23.99
N LEU A 35 3.05 9.63 23.51
CA LEU A 35 2.89 10.90 24.25
C LEU A 35 1.94 11.94 23.62
N LEU A 36 1.21 11.68 22.55
CA LEU A 36 0.41 12.72 21.89
C LEU A 36 -1.01 12.28 21.45
N PHE A 37 -1.81 11.66 22.33
CA PHE A 37 -3.26 11.59 22.09
C PHE A 37 -4.05 11.74 23.39
N SER A 38 -4.56 12.96 23.61
CA SER A 38 -5.68 13.21 24.52
C SER A 38 -7.00 12.89 23.80
N PRO A 39 -7.97 12.25 24.47
CA PRO A 39 -9.23 11.89 23.83
C PRO A 39 -10.16 13.10 23.77
N THR A 40 -10.59 13.49 22.58
CA THR A 40 -11.70 14.42 22.42
C THR A 40 -12.98 13.65 22.10
N THR A 41 -13.99 13.93 22.87
CA THR A 41 -15.32 13.38 23.06
C THR A 41 -16.20 13.38 21.81
N THR A 42 -16.89 12.27 21.61
CA THR A 42 -18.22 12.00 20.98
C THR A 42 -19.01 13.13 20.33
N LYS A 43 -19.54 12.87 19.12
CA LYS A 43 -20.97 13.07 18.78
C LYS A 43 -21.45 12.16 17.65
N GLU A 44 -22.45 11.41 17.97
CA GLU A 44 -23.68 10.92 17.33
C GLU A 44 -23.79 10.69 15.81
N SER A 45 -24.26 9.51 15.56
CA SER A 45 -24.99 8.87 14.46
C SER A 45 -25.70 9.77 13.45
N GLU A 46 -25.36 9.58 12.17
CA GLU A 46 -26.33 9.75 11.08
C GLU A 46 -26.28 8.53 10.15
N THR A 47 -27.43 7.88 10.01
CA THR A 47 -27.71 6.82 9.07
C THR A 47 -27.77 7.40 7.66
N VAL A 48 -26.83 7.04 6.79
CA VAL A 48 -26.89 7.35 5.36
C VAL A 48 -27.00 6.04 4.59
N GLY A 49 -28.10 5.90 3.86
CA GLY A 49 -28.39 4.80 2.94
C GLY A 49 -27.41 4.72 1.76
N PRO A 50 -27.51 3.66 0.92
CA PRO A 50 -26.52 3.37 -0.10
C PRO A 50 -26.55 4.42 -1.21
N SER A 51 -25.66 5.42 -1.13
CA SER A 51 -25.40 6.36 -2.21
C SER A 51 -24.31 5.80 -3.10
N SER A 52 -24.65 5.54 -4.35
CA SER A 52 -23.76 5.26 -5.46
C SER A 52 -22.83 6.45 -5.72
N LYS A 53 -21.80 6.64 -4.91
CA LYS A 53 -20.66 7.49 -5.24
C LYS A 53 -19.56 6.58 -5.77
N VAL A 54 -19.39 6.61 -7.09
CA VAL A 54 -18.16 6.18 -7.76
C VAL A 54 -17.01 6.81 -6.98
N GLU A 55 -16.21 5.97 -6.32
CA GLU A 55 -15.00 6.38 -5.63
C GLU A 55 -14.17 7.22 -6.59
N ARG A 56 -13.85 8.45 -6.21
CA ARG A 56 -12.87 9.25 -6.95
C ARG A 56 -11.55 8.49 -6.89
N ILE A 57 -11.22 7.83 -7.99
CA ILE A 57 -9.88 7.28 -8.20
C ILE A 57 -8.97 8.51 -8.26
N PHE A 58 -8.16 8.72 -7.23
CA PHE A 58 -7.17 9.79 -7.21
C PHE A 58 -6.24 9.62 -8.41
N ARG A 59 -6.31 10.53 -9.37
CA ARG A 59 -5.36 10.58 -10.48
C ARG A 59 -4.01 11.02 -9.94
N ALA A 60 -2.92 10.68 -10.64
CA ALA A 60 -1.57 11.10 -10.26
C ALA A 60 -1.46 12.63 -10.10
N GLU A 61 -2.30 13.38 -10.82
CA GLU A 61 -2.40 14.85 -10.82
C GLU A 61 -3.04 15.41 -9.54
N ASP A 62 -3.82 14.59 -8.80
CA ASP A 62 -4.51 14.97 -7.57
C ASP A 62 -3.67 14.65 -6.31
N LYS A 63 -2.45 14.12 -6.46
CA LYS A 63 -1.59 13.76 -5.34
C LYS A 63 -0.91 15.01 -4.76
N PRO A 64 -0.78 15.10 -3.42
CA PRO A 64 -0.14 16.25 -2.78
C PRO A 64 1.33 16.37 -3.21
N ASP A 65 1.83 17.60 -3.26
CA ASP A 65 3.27 17.87 -3.56
C ASP A 65 4.13 17.59 -2.33
N THR A 66 4.26 16.32 -1.99
CA THR A 66 5.08 15.85 -0.88
C THR A 66 6.29 15.09 -1.38
N VAL A 67 7.26 14.85 -0.50
CA VAL A 67 8.52 14.18 -0.83
C VAL A 67 8.28 12.81 -1.48
N LEU A 68 7.27 12.05 -1.02
CA LEU A 68 6.94 10.76 -1.61
C LEU A 68 6.44 10.88 -3.05
N TRP A 69 5.56 11.85 -3.33
CA TRP A 69 5.01 12.04 -4.69
C TRP A 69 5.99 12.74 -5.62
N GLN A 70 6.85 13.64 -5.11
CA GLN A 70 8.00 14.16 -5.85
C GLN A 70 8.95 13.02 -6.29
N PHE A 71 9.21 12.05 -5.40
CA PHE A 71 9.97 10.86 -5.75
C PHE A 71 9.30 10.04 -6.85
N MET A 72 7.97 9.86 -6.79
CA MET A 72 7.20 9.22 -7.88
C MET A 72 7.44 9.93 -9.22
N HIS A 73 7.36 11.25 -9.25
CA HIS A 73 7.59 12.02 -10.48
C HIS A 73 9.01 11.87 -11.05
N GLN A 74 10.02 11.68 -10.18
CA GLN A 74 11.41 11.45 -10.62
C GLN A 74 11.62 10.08 -11.27
N ILE A 75 10.82 9.06 -10.89
CA ILE A 75 11.05 7.68 -11.32
C ILE A 75 9.98 7.11 -12.26
N LYS A 76 8.86 7.79 -12.48
CA LYS A 76 7.72 7.28 -13.28
C LYS A 76 8.11 6.87 -14.71
N ASP A 77 9.11 7.51 -15.29
CA ASP A 77 9.58 7.25 -16.64
C ASP A 77 10.77 6.27 -16.69
N CYS A 78 10.99 5.51 -15.60
CA CYS A 78 12.10 4.56 -15.47
C CYS A 78 12.08 3.50 -16.58
N THR A 79 13.27 3.24 -17.17
CA THR A 79 13.52 2.21 -18.19
C THR A 79 14.75 1.35 -17.85
N LYS A 80 15.10 1.21 -16.55
CA LYS A 80 16.28 0.46 -16.09
C LYS A 80 16.21 -1.04 -16.38
N CYS A 81 15.02 -1.57 -16.60
CA CYS A 81 14.83 -2.97 -16.99
C CYS A 81 13.84 -3.07 -18.17
N PRO A 82 13.76 -4.23 -18.86
CA PRO A 82 12.90 -4.41 -20.04
C PRO A 82 11.43 -4.08 -19.78
N LEU A 83 10.93 -4.27 -18.55
CA LEU A 83 9.54 -4.00 -18.19
C LEU A 83 9.16 -2.51 -18.35
N GLY A 84 10.12 -1.62 -18.25
CA GLY A 84 9.92 -0.19 -18.49
C GLY A 84 9.46 0.16 -19.90
N HIS A 85 9.79 -0.69 -20.88
CA HIS A 85 9.42 -0.49 -22.30
C HIS A 85 8.11 -1.16 -22.69
N THR A 86 7.58 -2.05 -21.84
CA THR A 86 6.38 -2.86 -22.18
C THR A 86 5.17 -2.51 -21.32
N ARG A 87 5.35 -1.76 -20.23
CA ARG A 87 4.24 -1.32 -19.36
C ARG A 87 3.33 -0.33 -20.07
N ASN A 88 2.05 -0.34 -19.72
CA ASN A 88 1.13 0.75 -20.07
C ASN A 88 1.27 1.93 -19.10
N LYS A 89 1.29 1.64 -17.80
CA LYS A 89 1.46 2.64 -16.75
C LYS A 89 2.45 2.19 -15.68
N PHE A 90 3.12 3.17 -15.09
CA PHE A 90 3.96 2.97 -13.92
C PHE A 90 3.08 2.87 -12.67
N VAL A 91 3.18 1.76 -11.92
CA VAL A 91 2.40 1.51 -10.71
C VAL A 91 3.27 1.81 -9.49
N PHE A 92 3.27 3.08 -9.07
CA PHE A 92 4.11 3.53 -7.96
C PHE A 92 3.71 2.93 -6.62
N GLY A 93 2.45 3.03 -6.30
CA GLY A 93 1.81 2.73 -5.03
C GLY A 93 0.63 3.67 -4.82
N ASP A 94 -0.19 3.39 -3.81
CA ASP A 94 -1.36 4.18 -3.50
C ASP A 94 -1.69 4.12 -2.01
N GLY A 95 -2.27 5.20 -1.47
CA GLY A 95 -2.69 5.29 -0.08
C GLY A 95 -2.11 6.49 0.66
N TYR A 96 -2.06 6.40 1.99
CA TYR A 96 -1.59 7.47 2.87
C TYR A 96 -0.05 7.47 2.95
N GLU A 97 0.56 8.60 2.67
CA GLU A 97 2.03 8.73 2.60
C GLU A 97 2.75 8.60 3.95
N GLN A 98 2.03 8.75 5.06
CA GLN A 98 2.53 8.52 6.43
C GLN A 98 1.83 7.33 7.08
N ALA A 99 1.45 6.34 6.27
CA ALA A 99 0.72 5.17 6.74
C ALA A 99 1.53 4.38 7.78
N ASP A 100 0.85 3.98 8.84
CA ASP A 100 1.43 3.07 9.84
C ASP A 100 1.59 1.64 9.29
N ILE A 101 0.84 1.28 8.25
CA ILE A 101 0.84 -0.05 7.63
C ILE A 101 1.15 0.09 6.14
N LEU A 102 2.16 -0.63 5.69
CA LEU A 102 2.54 -0.77 4.29
C LEU A 102 2.30 -2.21 3.83
N PHE A 103 1.43 -2.38 2.83
CA PHE A 103 1.26 -3.66 2.15
C PHE A 103 2.18 -3.71 0.93
N ILE A 104 2.89 -4.83 0.77
CA ILE A 104 3.83 -5.04 -0.34
C ILE A 104 3.45 -6.31 -1.07
N GLY A 105 3.04 -6.17 -2.32
CA GLY A 105 2.89 -7.28 -3.25
C GLY A 105 4.11 -7.45 -4.14
N GLU A 106 4.04 -8.42 -5.04
CA GLU A 106 5.15 -8.79 -5.93
C GLU A 106 5.24 -7.85 -7.14
N ALA A 107 4.21 -7.80 -7.96
CA ALA A 107 4.18 -7.07 -9.23
C ALA A 107 2.77 -6.63 -9.62
N PRO A 108 2.62 -5.58 -10.46
CA PRO A 108 1.34 -5.19 -11.03
C PRO A 108 0.76 -6.26 -11.95
N GLY A 109 -0.55 -6.50 -11.86
CA GLY A 109 -1.33 -7.26 -12.83
C GLY A 109 -1.83 -6.41 -14.00
N ALA A 110 -2.71 -6.98 -14.82
CA ALA A 110 -3.22 -6.31 -16.01
C ALA A 110 -4.08 -5.08 -15.71
N ASP A 111 -4.91 -5.14 -14.67
CA ASP A 111 -5.76 -4.02 -14.28
C ASP A 111 -4.93 -2.89 -13.68
N GLU A 112 -3.92 -3.22 -12.89
CA GLU A 112 -2.98 -2.27 -12.30
C GLU A 112 -2.15 -1.56 -13.37
N ASP A 113 -1.64 -2.30 -14.34
CA ASP A 113 -0.88 -1.76 -15.47
C ASP A 113 -1.73 -0.80 -16.32
N ARG A 114 -3.02 -1.12 -16.51
CA ARG A 114 -3.96 -0.28 -17.27
C ARG A 114 -4.29 1.02 -16.54
N THR A 115 -4.37 1.00 -15.20
CA THR A 115 -4.85 2.14 -14.39
C THR A 115 -3.74 2.92 -13.71
N GLY A 116 -2.61 2.27 -13.39
CA GLY A 116 -1.52 2.83 -12.59
C GLY A 116 -1.75 2.73 -11.08
N ILE A 117 -2.80 2.03 -10.64
CA ILE A 117 -3.18 1.89 -9.22
C ILE A 117 -2.89 0.44 -8.79
N PRO A 118 -2.16 0.21 -7.68
CA PRO A 118 -1.88 -1.13 -7.19
C PRO A 118 -3.13 -1.79 -6.61
N PHE A 119 -3.22 -3.10 -6.70
CA PHE A 119 -4.26 -3.91 -6.04
C PHE A 119 -5.69 -3.43 -6.31
N ILE A 120 -6.08 -3.29 -7.58
CA ILE A 120 -7.46 -2.98 -7.98
C ILE A 120 -8.17 -4.17 -8.65
N GLY A 121 -7.42 -5.12 -9.19
CA GLY A 121 -7.93 -6.36 -9.75
C GLY A 121 -8.53 -7.28 -8.69
N ARG A 122 -8.74 -8.55 -9.02
CA ARG A 122 -9.40 -9.53 -8.13
C ARG A 122 -8.72 -9.66 -6.76
N ALA A 123 -7.38 -9.74 -6.72
CA ALA A 123 -6.62 -9.78 -5.47
C ALA A 123 -6.81 -8.49 -4.64
N GLY A 124 -6.81 -7.34 -5.30
CA GLY A 124 -7.05 -6.05 -4.66
C GLY A 124 -8.46 -5.91 -4.09
N GLN A 125 -9.47 -6.47 -4.76
CA GLN A 125 -10.84 -6.52 -4.23
C GLN A 125 -10.93 -7.39 -2.97
N LEU A 126 -10.18 -8.50 -2.93
CA LEU A 126 -10.08 -9.32 -1.72
C LEU A 126 -9.41 -8.54 -0.59
N LEU A 127 -8.27 -7.88 -0.87
CA LEU A 127 -7.58 -7.03 0.11
C LEU A 127 -8.53 -5.94 0.66
N ASN A 128 -9.32 -5.28 -0.19
CA ASN A 128 -10.29 -4.28 0.26
C ASN A 128 -11.34 -4.88 1.21
N LYS A 129 -11.83 -6.10 0.93
CA LYS A 129 -12.76 -6.82 1.83
C LYS A 129 -12.11 -7.14 3.18
N LEU A 130 -10.85 -7.58 3.18
CA LEU A 130 -10.09 -7.87 4.40
C LEU A 130 -9.88 -6.59 5.23
N LEU A 131 -9.47 -5.50 4.60
CA LEU A 131 -9.32 -4.20 5.27
C LEU A 131 -10.64 -3.73 5.88
N ALA A 132 -11.75 -3.82 5.13
CA ALA A 132 -13.08 -3.47 5.63
C ALA A 132 -13.49 -4.35 6.81
N HIS A 133 -13.19 -5.65 6.80
CA HIS A 133 -13.49 -6.56 7.90
C HIS A 133 -12.80 -6.15 9.20
N ILE A 134 -11.56 -5.69 9.13
CA ILE A 134 -10.81 -5.17 10.28
C ILE A 134 -11.06 -3.68 10.56
N LYS A 135 -12.02 -3.06 9.85
CA LYS A 135 -12.38 -1.64 9.98
C LYS A 135 -11.20 -0.69 9.74
N VAL A 136 -10.39 -0.99 8.74
CA VAL A 136 -9.30 -0.15 8.24
C VAL A 136 -9.67 0.29 6.84
N ASP A 137 -9.66 1.60 6.57
CA ASP A 137 -9.89 2.11 5.22
C ASP A 137 -8.62 1.93 4.37
N ARG A 138 -8.81 1.59 3.09
CA ARG A 138 -7.70 1.52 2.12
C ARG A 138 -6.89 2.82 2.06
N LYS A 139 -7.53 3.97 2.25
CA LYS A 139 -6.87 5.29 2.27
C LYS A 139 -5.98 5.53 3.50
N ASP A 140 -6.11 4.74 4.58
CA ASP A 140 -5.34 4.87 5.83
C ASP A 140 -4.06 4.01 5.81
N VAL A 141 -3.88 3.18 4.79
CA VAL A 141 -2.70 2.33 4.56
C VAL A 141 -1.96 2.76 3.29
N PHE A 142 -0.74 2.30 3.09
CA PHE A 142 -0.08 2.42 1.81
C PHE A 142 0.09 1.04 1.19
N ILE A 143 -0.13 0.93 -0.12
CA ILE A 143 -0.04 -0.33 -0.85
C ILE A 143 0.91 -0.14 -2.02
N ALA A 144 1.90 -1.01 -2.11
CA ALA A 144 2.91 -0.99 -3.16
C ALA A 144 3.24 -2.41 -3.64
N ASN A 145 4.08 -2.51 -4.64
CA ASN A 145 4.68 -3.76 -5.10
C ASN A 145 6.20 -3.64 -5.12
N ILE A 146 6.90 -4.77 -5.14
CA ILE A 146 8.34 -4.82 -5.40
C ILE A 146 8.61 -4.23 -6.78
N LEU A 147 7.96 -4.77 -7.82
CA LEU A 147 8.03 -4.23 -9.17
C LEU A 147 7.01 -3.09 -9.37
N LYS A 148 7.42 -2.08 -10.15
CA LYS A 148 6.53 -0.95 -10.52
C LYS A 148 5.95 -1.09 -11.92
N CYS A 149 6.35 -2.12 -12.65
CA CYS A 149 5.93 -2.42 -14.00
C CYS A 149 5.45 -3.87 -14.08
N ARG A 150 4.44 -4.13 -14.91
CA ARG A 150 3.86 -5.46 -15.10
C ARG A 150 4.78 -6.36 -15.90
N PRO A 151 5.12 -7.58 -15.41
CA PRO A 151 5.76 -8.60 -16.23
C PRO A 151 4.81 -9.12 -17.33
N PRO A 152 5.32 -9.43 -18.54
CA PRO A 152 4.50 -9.99 -19.63
C PRO A 152 3.73 -11.23 -19.15
N ASN A 153 2.44 -11.29 -19.50
CA ASN A 153 1.52 -12.38 -19.13
C ASN A 153 1.42 -12.67 -17.61
N ASN A 154 1.76 -11.68 -16.77
CA ASN A 154 1.82 -11.82 -15.30
C ASN A 154 2.74 -12.97 -14.86
N ARG A 155 3.85 -13.21 -15.57
CA ARG A 155 4.86 -14.16 -15.10
C ARG A 155 5.55 -13.65 -13.85
N ASP A 156 6.19 -14.55 -13.14
CA ASP A 156 7.03 -14.19 -11.99
C ASP A 156 8.14 -13.22 -12.40
N PRO A 157 8.52 -12.28 -11.51
CA PRO A 157 9.64 -11.37 -11.72
C PRO A 157 10.97 -12.10 -11.91
N LEU A 158 11.78 -11.61 -12.84
CA LEU A 158 13.15 -12.08 -12.95
C LEU A 158 14.04 -11.42 -11.89
N PRO A 159 15.08 -12.13 -11.38
CA PRO A 159 15.99 -11.57 -10.37
C PRO A 159 16.63 -10.24 -10.80
N ALA A 160 16.94 -10.08 -12.08
CA ALA A 160 17.47 -8.83 -12.62
C ALA A 160 16.45 -7.68 -12.57
N GLU A 161 15.16 -7.94 -12.81
CA GLU A 161 14.08 -6.95 -12.73
C GLU A 161 13.85 -6.51 -11.28
N VAL A 162 13.86 -7.48 -10.35
CA VAL A 162 13.78 -7.19 -8.91
C VAL A 162 14.96 -6.33 -8.46
N LYS A 163 16.18 -6.69 -8.84
CA LYS A 163 17.40 -5.94 -8.48
C LYS A 163 17.33 -4.48 -8.88
N GLU A 164 16.82 -4.18 -10.08
CA GLU A 164 16.70 -2.81 -10.58
C GLU A 164 15.55 -2.03 -9.92
N CYS A 165 14.47 -2.71 -9.53
CA CYS A 165 13.27 -2.07 -9.02
C CYS A 165 13.22 -1.95 -7.49
N LEU A 166 13.83 -2.90 -6.76
CA LEU A 166 13.82 -2.96 -5.29
C LEU A 166 14.33 -1.67 -4.61
N PRO A 167 15.35 -0.95 -5.13
CA PRO A 167 15.78 0.33 -4.55
C PRO A 167 14.66 1.38 -4.46
N TYR A 168 13.69 1.36 -5.38
CA TYR A 168 12.54 2.25 -5.31
C TYR A 168 11.61 1.91 -4.15
N LEU A 169 11.38 0.62 -3.89
CA LEU A 169 10.60 0.18 -2.74
C LEU A 169 11.31 0.54 -1.43
N HIS A 170 12.61 0.34 -1.33
CA HIS A 170 13.39 0.74 -0.15
C HIS A 170 13.25 2.25 0.11
N LYS A 171 13.33 3.07 -0.94
CA LYS A 171 13.13 4.52 -0.79
C LYS A 171 11.71 4.87 -0.37
N GLN A 172 10.69 4.17 -0.85
CA GLN A 172 9.31 4.34 -0.37
C GLN A 172 9.19 4.00 1.11
N ILE A 173 9.77 2.89 1.57
CA ILE A 173 9.77 2.49 2.99
C ILE A 173 10.44 3.57 3.84
N GLU A 174 11.59 4.11 3.37
CA GLU A 174 12.31 5.19 4.05
C GLU A 174 11.45 6.47 4.18
N LEU A 175 10.71 6.83 3.13
CA LEU A 175 9.89 8.04 3.10
C LEU A 175 8.58 7.88 3.89
N ILE A 176 7.92 6.72 3.79
CA ILE A 176 6.66 6.43 4.47
C ILE A 176 6.91 6.13 5.95
N GLN A 177 8.01 5.46 6.27
CA GLN A 177 8.37 5.02 7.63
C GLN A 177 7.24 4.24 8.32
N PRO A 178 6.72 3.17 7.74
CA PRO A 178 5.61 2.42 8.34
C PRO A 178 6.04 1.75 9.66
N LYS A 179 5.08 1.51 10.54
CA LYS A 179 5.28 0.72 11.78
C LYS A 179 5.22 -0.79 11.50
N VAL A 180 4.44 -1.16 10.48
CA VAL A 180 4.20 -2.55 10.09
C VAL A 180 4.30 -2.68 8.58
N ILE A 181 5.02 -3.70 8.12
CA ILE A 181 5.06 -4.10 6.71
C ILE A 181 4.41 -5.48 6.61
N VAL A 182 3.50 -5.63 5.66
CA VAL A 182 2.79 -6.89 5.37
C VAL A 182 3.11 -7.28 3.94
N SER A 183 3.74 -8.44 3.73
CA SER A 183 3.90 -9.05 2.41
C SER A 183 2.63 -9.79 2.00
N LEU A 184 2.30 -9.74 0.69
CA LEU A 184 1.10 -10.34 0.10
C LEU A 184 1.47 -11.31 -1.00
#